data_ac6188bd8967ab4a9f888ea162168d26
#
_entry.id   ac6188bd8967ab4a9f888ea162168d26
#
_cell.length_a   1.000
_cell.length_b   1.000
_cell.length_c   1.000
_cell.angle_alpha   90.00
_cell.angle_beta   90.00
_cell.angle_gamma   90.00
#
_symmetry.space_group_name_H-M   'P 1'
#
loop_
_entity.id
_entity.type
_entity.pdbx_description
1 polymer ?
#
loop_
_entity_poly.entity_id
_entity_poly.type
_entity_poly.pdbx_seq_one_letter_code
_entity_poly.pdbx_strand_id
1 'polypeptide(L)'
;MQNEDDLRGLAKVMEFMRAISILFVVINIYWFCYQSVREWGIDIGVVDRILLGFQRTAGLFSNILWTKLFAVLFLALSCLGTKGVKEQKITWRRIILCGVSGLLLFFGNWWLLALPLSLPADTVLYIATLTVGYICLLMAGLWMSRLLKTDLLEDVFNVENESFMQETELKENEYSVNLRTRFWFRGRAYDGWINLVNPFRATMVLGTPGSG
;
A
#
# COMPACT_ATOMS: atom_id res chain seq x y z
N MET A 1 -5.51 -6.63 24.07
CA MET A 1 -4.93 -5.29 24.31
C MET A 1 -3.50 -5.14 23.78
N GLN A 2 -2.55 -6.04 24.07
CA GLN A 2 -1.18 -5.94 23.54
C GLN A 2 -1.10 -5.83 22.00
N ASN A 3 -1.88 -6.61 21.26
CA ASN A 3 -1.87 -6.59 19.78
C ASN A 3 -2.32 -5.26 19.13
N GLU A 4 -3.17 -4.47 19.79
CA GLU A 4 -3.62 -3.19 19.21
C GLU A 4 -2.58 -2.08 19.37
N ASP A 5 -1.87 -2.06 20.49
CA ASP A 5 -0.82 -1.08 20.74
C ASP A 5 0.41 -1.34 19.86
N ASP A 6 0.75 -2.60 19.62
CA ASP A 6 1.80 -3.01 18.68
C ASP A 6 1.46 -2.61 17.24
N LEU A 7 0.21 -2.79 16.82
CA LEU A 7 -0.27 -2.38 15.49
C LEU A 7 -0.26 -0.86 15.31
N ARG A 8 -0.61 -0.10 16.34
CA ARG A 8 -0.53 1.36 16.32
C ARG A 8 0.91 1.85 16.29
N GLY A 9 1.81 1.18 17.03
CA GLY A 9 3.24 1.43 16.99
C GLY A 9 3.82 1.22 15.60
N LEU A 10 3.49 0.10 14.97
CA LEU A 10 3.92 -0.21 13.61
C LEU A 10 3.44 0.83 12.60
N ALA A 11 2.17 1.26 12.69
CA ALA A 11 1.62 2.28 11.80
C ALA A 11 2.40 3.61 11.89
N LYS A 12 2.75 4.06 13.09
CA LYS A 12 3.57 5.27 13.30
C LYS A 12 4.96 5.13 12.68
N VAL A 13 5.60 3.97 12.81
CA VAL A 13 6.91 3.71 12.18
C VAL A 13 6.81 3.81 10.66
N MET A 14 5.74 3.26 10.06
CA MET A 14 5.54 3.33 8.61
C MET A 14 5.27 4.77 8.12
N GLU A 15 4.52 5.56 8.88
CA GLU A 15 4.32 7.00 8.60
C GLU A 15 5.65 7.75 8.67
N PHE A 16 6.48 7.45 9.65
CA PHE A 16 7.80 8.05 9.79
C PHE A 16 8.73 7.68 8.62
N MET A 17 8.73 6.40 8.19
CA MET A 17 9.48 5.97 6.99
C MET A 17 9.03 6.71 5.73
N ARG A 18 7.72 6.95 5.59
CA ARG A 18 7.17 7.74 4.47
C ARG A 18 7.63 9.20 4.54
N ALA A 19 7.62 9.80 5.72
CA ALA A 19 8.12 11.16 5.91
C ALA A 19 9.60 11.29 5.54
N ILE A 20 10.44 10.31 5.93
CA ILE A 20 11.86 10.25 5.52
C ILE A 20 11.98 10.12 3.99
N SER A 21 11.17 9.27 3.35
CA SER A 21 11.16 9.14 1.89
C SER A 21 10.87 10.47 1.21
N ILE A 22 9.84 11.20 1.65
CA ILE A 22 9.49 12.53 1.13
C ILE A 22 10.62 13.52 1.38
N LEU A 23 11.26 13.47 2.54
CA LEU A 23 12.40 14.32 2.86
C LEU A 23 13.55 14.11 1.85
N PHE A 24 13.87 12.86 1.48
CA PHE A 24 14.87 12.58 0.46
C PHE A 24 14.49 13.14 -0.92
N VAL A 25 13.20 13.13 -1.29
CA VAL A 25 12.71 13.74 -2.53
C VAL A 25 12.90 15.27 -2.48
N VAL A 26 12.55 15.90 -1.36
CA VAL A 26 12.72 17.35 -1.18
C VAL A 26 14.20 17.73 -1.21
N ILE A 27 15.07 16.97 -0.55
CA ILE A 27 16.52 17.18 -0.57
C ILE A 27 17.06 17.01 -2.01
N ASN A 28 16.56 16.02 -2.77
CA ASN A 28 16.95 15.83 -4.16
C ASN A 28 16.61 17.08 -4.99
N ILE A 29 15.39 17.60 -4.87
CA ILE A 29 14.99 18.84 -5.56
C ILE A 29 15.87 20.02 -5.14
N TYR A 30 16.03 20.24 -3.85
CA TYR A 30 16.80 21.35 -3.32
C TYR A 30 18.26 21.33 -3.82
N TRP A 31 18.89 20.15 -3.79
CA TRP A 31 20.32 20.02 -4.15
C TRP A 31 20.57 20.12 -5.64
N PHE A 32 19.80 19.41 -6.45
CA PHE A 32 20.02 19.34 -7.90
C PHE A 32 19.40 20.51 -8.67
N CYS A 33 18.41 21.17 -8.10
CA CYS A 33 17.81 22.40 -8.66
C CYS A 33 18.24 23.66 -7.90
N TYR A 34 19.37 23.62 -7.19
CA TYR A 34 19.82 24.67 -6.28
C TYR A 34 19.82 26.06 -6.91
N GLN A 35 20.24 26.19 -8.17
CA GLN A 35 20.30 27.49 -8.86
C GLN A 35 18.89 28.11 -8.99
N SER A 36 17.91 27.37 -9.44
CA SER A 36 16.53 27.85 -9.57
C SER A 36 15.88 28.10 -8.21
N VAL A 37 16.16 27.26 -7.23
CA VAL A 37 15.65 27.42 -5.86
C VAL A 37 16.14 28.73 -5.26
N ARG A 38 17.40 29.09 -5.52
CA ARG A 38 17.99 30.34 -5.08
C ARG A 38 17.40 31.57 -5.82
N GLU A 39 17.14 31.45 -7.12
CA GLU A 39 16.45 32.48 -7.89
C GLU A 39 15.03 32.75 -7.37
N TRP A 40 14.37 31.73 -6.82
CA TRP A 40 13.06 31.87 -6.17
C TRP A 40 13.12 32.44 -4.76
N GLY A 41 14.31 32.80 -4.29
CA GLY A 41 14.53 33.40 -2.96
C GLY A 41 14.45 32.41 -1.80
N ILE A 42 14.50 31.09 -2.07
CA ILE A 42 14.50 30.02 -1.06
C ILE A 42 15.97 29.68 -0.78
N ASP A 43 16.69 30.55 -0.09
CA ASP A 43 18.07 30.32 0.35
C ASP A 43 18.09 30.11 1.87
N ILE A 44 18.29 28.87 2.31
CA ILE A 44 18.34 28.50 3.72
C ILE A 44 19.78 28.09 4.06
N GLY A 45 20.63 29.05 4.41
CA GLY A 45 22.04 28.84 4.66
C GLY A 45 22.36 27.80 5.75
N VAL A 46 21.42 27.46 6.62
CA VAL A 46 21.57 26.36 7.59
C VAL A 46 21.46 25.00 6.88
N VAL A 47 20.50 24.87 5.95
CA VAL A 47 20.29 23.65 5.16
C VAL A 47 21.52 23.38 4.30
N ASP A 48 22.08 24.41 3.66
CA ASP A 48 23.30 24.30 2.85
C ASP A 48 24.48 23.76 3.65
N ARG A 49 24.71 24.25 4.85
CA ARG A 49 25.79 23.75 5.72
C ARG A 49 25.60 22.29 6.10
N ILE A 50 24.38 21.90 6.43
CA ILE A 50 24.04 20.52 6.79
C ILE A 50 24.24 19.60 5.59
N LEU A 51 23.71 19.96 4.42
CA LEU A 51 23.82 19.15 3.20
C LEU A 51 25.29 19.05 2.72
N LEU A 52 26.07 20.12 2.77
CA LEU A 52 27.49 20.09 2.48
C LEU A 52 28.26 19.19 3.46
N GLY A 53 27.89 19.18 4.74
CA GLY A 53 28.43 18.26 5.72
C GLY A 53 28.18 16.80 5.35
N PHE A 54 26.94 16.46 5.01
CA PHE A 54 26.55 15.10 4.56
C PHE A 54 27.24 14.71 3.25
N GLN A 55 27.39 15.63 2.31
CA GLN A 55 28.12 15.35 1.06
C GLN A 55 29.55 14.96 1.31
N ARG A 56 30.25 15.70 2.20
CA ARG A 56 31.65 15.45 2.52
C ARG A 56 31.86 14.13 3.26
N THR A 57 30.94 13.76 4.13
CA THR A 57 31.09 12.59 5.00
C THR A 57 30.54 11.29 4.33
N ALA A 58 29.43 11.34 3.63
CA ALA A 58 28.75 10.17 3.12
C ALA A 58 28.71 10.07 1.57
N GLY A 59 29.10 11.12 0.86
CA GLY A 59 29.06 11.15 -0.61
C GLY A 59 27.63 11.00 -1.21
N LEU A 60 26.60 11.17 -0.38
CA LEU A 60 25.19 10.89 -0.73
C LEU A 60 24.68 11.72 -1.91
N PHE A 61 25.24 12.92 -2.11
CA PHE A 61 24.83 13.85 -3.16
C PHE A 61 25.79 13.89 -4.35
N SER A 62 26.74 12.97 -4.41
CA SER A 62 27.66 12.87 -5.54
C SER A 62 26.95 12.48 -6.83
N ASN A 63 25.83 11.75 -6.72
CA ASN A 63 25.01 11.33 -7.84
C ASN A 63 23.53 11.47 -7.50
N ILE A 64 22.75 12.01 -8.44
CA ILE A 64 21.30 12.17 -8.35
C ILE A 64 20.55 10.84 -8.07
N LEU A 65 21.14 9.72 -8.47
CA LEU A 65 20.56 8.39 -8.30
C LEU A 65 20.54 7.94 -6.83
N TRP A 66 21.54 8.31 -6.02
CA TRP A 66 21.63 7.87 -4.63
C TRP A 66 20.47 8.42 -3.80
N THR A 67 20.17 9.70 -3.90
CA THR A 67 19.05 10.31 -3.18
C THR A 67 17.72 9.72 -3.60
N LYS A 68 17.54 9.41 -4.90
CA LYS A 68 16.35 8.74 -5.43
C LYS A 68 16.23 7.30 -4.93
N LEU A 69 17.33 6.56 -4.88
CA LEU A 69 17.38 5.20 -4.35
C LEU A 69 16.95 5.15 -2.88
N PHE A 70 17.48 6.04 -2.04
CA PHE A 70 17.08 6.13 -0.64
C PHE A 70 15.59 6.49 -0.50
N ALA A 71 15.10 7.44 -1.30
CA ALA A 71 13.68 7.78 -1.30
C ALA A 71 12.79 6.56 -1.61
N VAL A 72 13.13 5.78 -2.64
CA VAL A 72 12.35 4.57 -3.02
C VAL A 72 12.49 3.47 -1.98
N LEU A 73 13.68 3.29 -1.38
CA LEU A 73 13.89 2.30 -0.32
C LEU A 73 13.00 2.58 0.90
N PHE A 74 13.00 3.83 1.40
CA PHE A 74 12.14 4.22 2.52
C PHE A 74 10.65 4.17 2.15
N LEU A 75 10.30 4.49 0.90
CA LEU A 75 8.95 4.34 0.37
C LEU A 75 8.52 2.87 0.40
N ALA A 76 9.34 1.95 -0.11
CA ALA A 76 9.07 0.53 -0.10
C ALA A 76 8.86 -0.01 1.32
N LEU A 77 9.74 0.36 2.25
CA LEU A 77 9.60 0.02 3.67
C LEU A 77 8.27 0.54 4.24
N SER A 78 7.88 1.79 3.91
CA SER A 78 6.61 2.38 4.37
C SER A 78 5.36 1.64 3.86
N CYS A 79 5.45 0.98 2.71
CA CYS A 79 4.33 0.24 2.13
C CYS A 79 4.09 -1.11 2.80
N LEU A 80 5.10 -1.71 3.47
CA LEU A 80 4.97 -3.01 4.12
C LEU A 80 3.95 -3.03 5.26
N GLY A 81 3.70 -1.88 5.91
CA GLY A 81 2.80 -1.75 7.07
C GLY A 81 1.33 -1.47 6.75
N THR A 82 0.93 -1.34 5.47
CA THR A 82 -0.45 -1.01 5.13
C THR A 82 -1.41 -2.15 5.46
N LYS A 83 -2.58 -1.80 6.04
CA LYS A 83 -3.64 -2.81 6.31
C LYS A 83 -4.27 -3.28 5.00
N GLY A 84 -4.51 -4.58 4.86
CA GLY A 84 -5.28 -5.14 3.76
C GLY A 84 -6.73 -4.64 3.83
N VAL A 85 -7.29 -4.19 2.71
CA VAL A 85 -8.71 -3.82 2.58
C VAL A 85 -9.30 -4.67 1.47
N LYS A 86 -10.33 -5.46 1.79
CA LYS A 86 -10.93 -6.45 0.89
C LYS A 86 -11.71 -5.88 -0.31
N GLU A 87 -11.94 -4.55 -0.36
CA GLU A 87 -12.98 -3.97 -1.22
C GLU A 87 -12.58 -3.53 -2.63
N GLN A 88 -11.32 -3.63 -3.04
CA GLN A 88 -10.95 -3.18 -4.38
C GLN A 88 -10.47 -4.34 -5.25
N LYS A 89 -11.14 -4.55 -6.38
CA LYS A 89 -10.67 -5.41 -7.48
C LYS A 89 -9.40 -4.80 -8.12
N ILE A 90 -8.28 -4.88 -7.39
CA ILE A 90 -6.99 -4.41 -7.86
C ILE A 90 -6.40 -5.51 -8.75
N THR A 91 -6.10 -5.17 -9.99
CA THR A 91 -5.54 -6.11 -10.96
C THR A 91 -4.02 -5.95 -10.98
N TRP A 92 -3.28 -7.04 -11.01
CA TRP A 92 -1.81 -7.06 -11.16
C TRP A 92 -1.30 -6.20 -12.32
N ARG A 93 -2.03 -6.16 -13.44
CA ARG A 93 -1.67 -5.32 -14.59
C ARG A 93 -1.61 -3.83 -14.25
N ARG A 94 -2.55 -3.33 -13.44
CA ARG A 94 -2.56 -1.92 -13.01
C ARG A 94 -1.39 -1.59 -12.09
N ILE A 95 -1.04 -2.51 -11.18
CA ILE A 95 0.10 -2.35 -10.27
C ILE A 95 1.39 -2.26 -11.07
N ILE A 96 1.60 -3.18 -12.02
CA ILE A 96 2.80 -3.22 -12.86
C ILE A 96 2.89 -1.98 -13.73
N LEU A 97 1.82 -1.58 -14.41
CA LEU A 97 1.80 -0.38 -15.25
C LEU A 97 2.13 0.87 -14.44
N CYS A 98 1.49 1.04 -13.27
CA CYS A 98 1.74 2.19 -12.40
C CYS A 98 3.16 2.17 -11.82
N GLY A 99 3.68 1.00 -11.44
CA GLY A 99 5.03 0.83 -10.93
C GLY A 99 6.10 1.11 -11.98
N VAL A 100 5.95 0.54 -13.19
CA VAL A 100 6.91 0.75 -14.29
C VAL A 100 6.88 2.20 -14.75
N SER A 101 5.70 2.80 -14.96
CA SER A 101 5.61 4.22 -15.33
C SER A 101 6.18 5.13 -14.24
N GLY A 102 5.93 4.81 -12.96
CA GLY A 102 6.51 5.51 -11.84
C GLY A 102 8.03 5.44 -11.81
N LEU A 103 8.62 4.26 -12.03
CA LEU A 103 10.08 4.08 -12.10
C LEU A 103 10.69 4.87 -13.26
N LEU A 104 10.08 4.80 -14.45
CA LEU A 104 10.57 5.52 -15.63
C LEU A 104 10.53 7.04 -15.40
N LEU A 105 9.43 7.57 -14.87
CA LEU A 105 9.31 9.00 -14.59
C LEU A 105 10.22 9.45 -13.45
N PHE A 106 10.37 8.65 -12.40
CA PHE A 106 11.15 9.01 -11.22
C PHE A 106 12.66 8.96 -11.47
N PHE A 107 13.15 7.90 -12.13
CA PHE A 107 14.57 7.74 -12.41
C PHE A 107 14.98 8.33 -13.77
N GLY A 108 14.09 8.26 -14.77
CA GLY A 108 14.39 8.68 -16.13
C GLY A 108 14.43 10.19 -16.36
N ASN A 109 14.00 11.01 -15.41
CA ASN A 109 13.89 12.47 -15.58
C ASN A 109 15.20 13.26 -15.41
N TRP A 110 16.33 12.61 -15.14
CA TRP A 110 17.62 13.29 -14.92
C TRP A 110 18.09 14.09 -16.15
N TRP A 111 17.76 13.66 -17.35
CA TRP A 111 18.11 14.32 -18.59
C TRP A 111 17.35 15.65 -18.80
N LEU A 112 16.24 15.87 -18.11
CA LEU A 112 15.48 17.12 -18.19
C LEU A 112 16.28 18.31 -17.68
N LEU A 113 17.18 18.10 -16.71
CA LEU A 113 18.06 19.14 -16.19
C LEU A 113 19.21 19.52 -17.18
N ALA A 114 19.40 18.74 -18.22
CA ALA A 114 20.41 18.98 -19.27
C ALA A 114 19.79 19.59 -20.54
N LEU A 115 18.47 19.82 -20.56
CA LEU A 115 17.81 20.41 -21.72
C LEU A 115 18.14 21.93 -21.82
N PRO A 116 18.35 22.47 -23.03
CA PRO A 116 18.61 23.89 -23.23
C PRO A 116 17.33 24.73 -23.19
N LEU A 117 16.51 24.56 -22.16
CA LEU A 117 15.34 25.39 -21.87
C LEU A 117 15.73 26.54 -20.93
N SER A 118 14.80 27.42 -20.59
CA SER A 118 15.05 28.41 -19.56
C SER A 118 15.16 27.74 -18.18
N LEU A 119 16.13 28.11 -17.36
CA LEU A 119 16.38 27.54 -16.03
C LEU A 119 15.11 27.29 -15.19
N PRO A 120 14.13 28.20 -15.08
CA PRO A 120 12.91 27.92 -14.31
C PRO A 120 12.01 26.85 -14.96
N ALA A 121 11.96 26.75 -16.29
CA ALA A 121 11.09 25.78 -16.97
C ALA A 121 11.62 24.34 -16.82
N ASP A 122 12.94 24.15 -16.92
CA ASP A 122 13.58 22.83 -16.72
C ASP A 122 13.34 22.32 -15.32
N THR A 123 13.49 23.18 -14.34
CA THR A 123 13.30 22.86 -12.93
C THR A 123 11.85 22.49 -12.63
N VAL A 124 10.87 23.27 -13.13
CA VAL A 124 9.45 22.98 -12.94
C VAL A 124 9.09 21.66 -13.59
N LEU A 125 9.58 21.37 -14.79
CA LEU A 125 9.33 20.12 -15.49
C LEU A 125 9.95 18.93 -14.75
N TYR A 126 11.18 19.10 -14.24
CA TYR A 126 11.84 18.10 -13.41
C TYR A 126 11.05 17.80 -12.13
N ILE A 127 10.64 18.83 -11.39
CA ILE A 127 9.84 18.68 -10.17
C ILE A 127 8.52 17.98 -10.46
N ALA A 128 7.82 18.40 -11.53
CA ALA A 128 6.54 17.80 -11.92
C ALA A 128 6.68 16.31 -12.24
N THR A 129 7.64 15.93 -13.08
CA THR A 129 7.87 14.53 -13.46
C THR A 129 8.34 13.69 -12.28
N LEU A 130 9.20 14.23 -11.41
CA LEU A 130 9.66 13.57 -10.20
C LEU A 130 8.49 13.30 -9.24
N THR A 131 7.63 14.31 -9.03
CA THR A 131 6.47 14.19 -8.13
C THR A 131 5.44 13.21 -8.66
N VAL A 132 5.10 13.27 -9.95
CA VAL A 132 4.18 12.30 -10.57
C VAL A 132 4.75 10.89 -10.49
N GLY A 133 6.04 10.71 -10.79
CA GLY A 133 6.72 9.42 -10.67
C GLY A 133 6.66 8.88 -9.24
N TYR A 134 6.91 9.73 -8.24
CA TYR A 134 6.83 9.37 -6.83
C TYR A 134 5.42 8.94 -6.41
N ILE A 135 4.38 9.67 -6.84
CA ILE A 135 2.97 9.34 -6.56
C ILE A 135 2.61 7.99 -7.18
N CYS A 136 3.01 7.74 -8.44
CA CYS A 136 2.79 6.45 -9.10
C CYS A 136 3.46 5.30 -8.32
N LEU A 137 4.70 5.47 -7.87
CA LEU A 137 5.41 4.49 -7.06
C LEU A 137 4.72 4.23 -5.72
N LEU A 138 4.26 5.29 -5.05
CA LEU A 138 3.50 5.20 -3.80
C LEU A 138 2.20 4.40 -4.01
N MET A 139 1.43 4.70 -5.05
CA MET A 139 0.19 4.00 -5.37
C MET A 139 0.45 2.53 -5.68
N ALA A 140 1.44 2.23 -6.52
CA ALA A 140 1.82 0.87 -6.87
C ALA A 140 2.24 0.07 -5.62
N GLY A 141 3.06 0.66 -4.74
CA GLY A 141 3.50 0.04 -3.49
C GLY A 141 2.34 -0.25 -2.53
N LEU A 142 1.41 0.70 -2.38
CA LEU A 142 0.22 0.51 -1.55
C LEU A 142 -0.70 -0.59 -2.10
N TRP A 143 -0.94 -0.62 -3.41
CA TRP A 143 -1.77 -1.64 -4.04
C TRP A 143 -1.12 -3.02 -3.97
N MET A 144 0.18 -3.11 -4.20
CA MET A 144 0.94 -4.36 -4.07
C MET A 144 0.88 -4.90 -2.63
N SER A 145 1.10 -4.05 -1.64
CA SER A 145 1.03 -4.45 -0.23
C SER A 145 -0.37 -4.92 0.18
N ARG A 146 -1.43 -4.27 -0.33
CA ARG A 146 -2.82 -4.69 -0.09
C ARG A 146 -3.12 -6.04 -0.72
N LEU A 147 -2.69 -6.26 -1.97
CA LEU A 147 -2.91 -7.51 -2.68
C LEU A 147 -2.21 -8.67 -1.98
N LEU A 148 -0.91 -8.52 -1.66
CA LEU A 148 -0.14 -9.55 -0.96
C LEU A 148 -0.74 -9.91 0.40
N LYS A 149 -1.28 -8.93 1.14
CA LYS A 149 -1.92 -9.20 2.44
C LYS A 149 -3.30 -9.83 2.29
N THR A 150 -4.03 -9.57 1.22
CA THR A 150 -5.30 -10.23 0.95
C THR A 150 -5.07 -11.70 0.65
N ASP A 151 -4.05 -12.04 -0.14
CA ASP A 151 -3.67 -13.42 -0.44
C ASP A 151 -3.15 -14.17 0.81
N LEU A 152 -2.46 -13.47 1.73
CA LEU A 152 -1.98 -14.04 3.00
C LEU A 152 -3.08 -14.16 4.07
N LEU A 153 -4.18 -13.43 3.94
CA LEU A 153 -5.35 -13.49 4.83
C LEU A 153 -6.41 -14.50 4.35
N GLU A 154 -6.16 -15.21 3.24
CA GLU A 154 -6.91 -16.43 2.96
C GLU A 154 -6.72 -17.36 4.15
N ASP A 155 -7.84 -17.78 4.69
CA ASP A 155 -7.98 -18.46 5.98
C ASP A 155 -7.01 -19.64 6.07
N VAL A 156 -5.95 -19.50 6.88
CA VAL A 156 -4.91 -20.55 7.07
C VAL A 156 -5.54 -21.86 7.53
N PHE A 157 -6.74 -21.81 8.11
CA PHE A 157 -7.51 -22.96 8.58
C PHE A 157 -8.47 -23.51 7.52
N ASN A 158 -8.69 -22.82 6.41
CA ASN A 158 -9.60 -23.24 5.34
C ASN A 158 -8.92 -23.20 3.96
N VAL A 159 -7.78 -23.90 3.85
CA VAL A 159 -6.93 -23.96 2.64
C VAL A 159 -7.72 -24.47 1.42
N GLU A 160 -8.75 -25.30 1.63
CA GLU A 160 -9.57 -25.89 0.58
C GLU A 160 -10.88 -25.11 0.33
N ASN A 161 -11.08 -23.96 1.00
CA ASN A 161 -12.33 -23.16 0.92
C ASN A 161 -13.58 -23.96 1.29
N GLU A 162 -13.42 -24.88 2.27
CA GLU A 162 -14.52 -25.70 2.74
C GLU A 162 -15.39 -24.93 3.74
N SER A 163 -16.69 -25.08 3.60
CA SER A 163 -17.66 -24.60 4.57
C SER A 163 -17.94 -25.67 5.62
N PHE A 164 -18.49 -25.27 6.76
CA PHE A 164 -18.98 -26.24 7.72
C PHE A 164 -20.03 -27.14 7.06
N MET A 165 -19.91 -28.45 7.32
CA MET A 165 -20.82 -29.46 6.84
C MET A 165 -22.22 -29.18 7.36
N GLN A 166 -23.19 -29.14 6.46
CA GLN A 166 -24.61 -28.88 6.76
C GLN A 166 -25.43 -30.14 6.54
N GLU A 167 -26.64 -30.21 7.11
CA GLU A 167 -27.53 -31.32 6.82
C GLU A 167 -28.00 -31.24 5.37
N THR A 168 -27.95 -32.35 4.66
CA THR A 168 -28.43 -32.47 3.27
C THR A 168 -29.92 -32.79 3.20
N GLU A 169 -30.50 -33.26 4.31
CA GLU A 169 -31.92 -33.65 4.39
C GLU A 169 -32.76 -32.55 5.06
N LEU A 170 -33.91 -32.27 4.49
CA LEU A 170 -34.88 -31.37 5.08
C LEU A 170 -35.64 -32.11 6.20
N LYS A 171 -35.54 -31.59 7.43
CA LYS A 171 -36.32 -32.05 8.59
C LYS A 171 -37.40 -31.04 8.92
N GLU A 172 -38.63 -31.39 8.58
CA GLU A 172 -39.77 -30.49 8.75
C GLU A 172 -40.76 -31.01 9.78
N ASN A 173 -41.27 -30.13 10.62
CA ASN A 173 -42.40 -30.37 11.51
C ASN A 173 -43.26 -29.10 11.57
N GLU A 174 -44.39 -29.15 12.30
CA GLU A 174 -45.37 -28.08 12.38
C GLU A 174 -44.75 -26.72 12.86
N TYR A 175 -43.64 -26.74 13.54
CA TYR A 175 -43.00 -25.57 14.15
C TYR A 175 -41.57 -25.31 13.63
N SER A 176 -41.10 -26.06 12.65
CA SER A 176 -39.73 -25.92 12.15
C SER A 176 -39.54 -24.69 11.28
N VAL A 177 -38.38 -24.05 11.46
CA VAL A 177 -37.89 -23.00 10.56
C VAL A 177 -36.67 -23.53 9.84
N ASN A 178 -36.81 -23.74 8.53
CA ASN A 178 -35.77 -24.35 7.72
C ASN A 178 -35.18 -23.31 6.76
N LEU A 179 -33.87 -23.14 6.77
CA LEU A 179 -33.16 -22.26 5.87
C LEU A 179 -32.36 -23.07 4.85
N ARG A 180 -32.62 -22.82 3.58
CA ARG A 180 -31.84 -23.43 2.49
C ARG A 180 -30.47 -22.80 2.44
N THR A 181 -29.43 -23.65 2.42
CA THR A 181 -28.03 -23.25 2.39
C THR A 181 -27.27 -23.96 1.30
N ARG A 182 -26.10 -23.46 0.99
CA ARG A 182 -25.17 -24.10 0.07
C ARG A 182 -23.79 -24.13 0.74
N PHE A 183 -23.18 -25.30 0.80
CA PHE A 183 -21.87 -25.50 1.42
C PHE A 183 -20.88 -26.18 0.47
N TRP A 184 -19.61 -25.92 0.67
CA TRP A 184 -18.52 -26.53 -0.09
C TRP A 184 -17.84 -27.59 0.77
N PHE A 185 -17.73 -28.80 0.21
CA PHE A 185 -17.06 -29.89 0.88
C PHE A 185 -16.33 -30.75 -0.16
N ARG A 186 -15.05 -31.05 0.08
CA ARG A 186 -14.17 -31.82 -0.81
C ARG A 186 -14.18 -31.30 -2.25
N GLY A 187 -14.08 -29.98 -2.42
CA GLY A 187 -14.02 -29.33 -3.73
C GLY A 187 -15.34 -29.33 -4.51
N ARG A 188 -16.48 -29.70 -3.88
CA ARG A 188 -17.80 -29.69 -4.51
C ARG A 188 -18.79 -28.88 -3.71
N ALA A 189 -19.72 -28.24 -4.41
CA ALA A 189 -20.83 -27.54 -3.80
C ALA A 189 -22.00 -28.50 -3.56
N TYR A 190 -22.53 -28.49 -2.36
CA TYR A 190 -23.70 -29.25 -1.96
C TYR A 190 -24.78 -28.29 -1.51
N ASP A 191 -26.07 -28.60 -1.85
CA ASP A 191 -27.22 -27.94 -1.27
C ASP A 191 -27.51 -28.59 0.10
N GLY A 192 -27.78 -27.76 1.09
CA GLY A 192 -28.03 -28.19 2.45
C GLY A 192 -29.15 -27.39 3.13
N TRP A 193 -29.39 -27.75 4.36
CA TRP A 193 -30.43 -27.16 5.19
C TRP A 193 -29.92 -26.86 6.59
N ILE A 194 -30.28 -25.68 7.11
CA ILE A 194 -30.22 -25.42 8.55
C ILE A 194 -31.61 -25.70 9.10
N ASN A 195 -31.76 -26.85 9.75
CA ASN A 195 -33.03 -27.31 10.28
C ASN A 195 -33.22 -26.89 11.74
N LEU A 196 -34.03 -25.88 11.98
CA LEU A 196 -34.44 -25.45 13.31
C LEU A 196 -35.76 -26.13 13.68
N VAL A 197 -35.69 -27.38 14.13
CA VAL A 197 -36.84 -28.25 14.33
C VAL A 197 -37.68 -27.81 15.54
N ASN A 198 -37.10 -27.09 16.49
CA ASN A 198 -37.80 -26.63 17.69
C ASN A 198 -37.33 -25.24 18.14
N PRO A 199 -37.80 -24.16 17.48
CA PRO A 199 -37.35 -22.79 17.74
C PRO A 199 -37.75 -22.24 19.13
N PHE A 200 -38.64 -22.95 19.87
CA PHE A 200 -39.12 -22.51 21.18
C PHE A 200 -38.03 -22.51 22.27
N ARG A 201 -36.87 -23.12 22.03
CA ARG A 201 -35.74 -23.17 22.96
C ARG A 201 -34.71 -22.11 22.66
N ALA A 202 -35.05 -20.89 22.38
CA ALA A 202 -34.15 -19.79 22.10
C ALA A 202 -33.00 -20.15 21.09
N THR A 203 -33.04 -19.57 19.93
CA THR A 203 -31.97 -19.71 18.92
C THR A 203 -31.07 -18.49 18.96
N MET A 204 -29.77 -18.69 19.19
CA MET A 204 -28.77 -17.62 19.18
C MET A 204 -28.01 -17.66 17.87
N VAL A 205 -28.07 -16.56 17.10
CA VAL A 205 -27.28 -16.39 15.89
C VAL A 205 -26.11 -15.45 16.20
N LEU A 206 -24.90 -15.98 16.10
CA LEU A 206 -23.67 -15.21 16.31
C LEU A 206 -22.98 -14.99 14.98
N GLY A 207 -22.63 -13.76 14.71
CA GLY A 207 -21.84 -13.40 13.52
C GLY A 207 -20.95 -12.21 13.83
N THR A 208 -19.83 -12.12 13.13
CA THR A 208 -19.00 -10.91 13.14
C THR A 208 -19.61 -9.86 12.21
N PRO A 209 -19.46 -8.55 12.48
CA PRO A 209 -19.89 -7.50 11.56
C PRO A 209 -19.31 -7.73 10.16
N GLY A 210 -20.16 -7.87 9.15
CA GLY A 210 -19.74 -8.14 7.77
C GLY A 210 -19.68 -9.61 7.36
N SER A 211 -20.20 -10.54 8.18
CA SER A 211 -20.35 -11.96 7.84
C SER A 211 -21.67 -12.27 7.09
N GLY A 212 -22.27 -11.29 6.45
CA GLY A 212 -23.45 -11.46 5.61
C GLY A 212 -23.11 -11.78 4.18
#